data_a65f3c8e8630898c680c32ee91ba4b93
#
_entry.id   a65f3c8e8630898c680c32ee91ba4b93
#
_cell.length_a   1.000
_cell.length_b   1.000
_cell.length_c   1.000
_cell.angle_alpha   90.00
_cell.angle_beta   90.00
_cell.angle_gamma   90.00
#
_symmetry.space_group_name_H-M   'P 1'
#
loop_
_entity.id
_entity.type
_entity.pdbx_description
1 polymer ?
#
loop_
_entity_poly.entity_id
_entity_poly.type
_entity_poly.pdbx_seq_one_letter_code
_entity_poly.pdbx_strand_id
1 'polypeptide(L)'
;VSGQKISLNKTREKSQVLVDGKKIPSNSFLSQLLPIQIISPDRGFVVGGAPKLKRSYLDWGVYHNNKKTLKTYASYKKTLKNINTILTSSVQIHLDEWLNQLASLSVEITKNRIIYTENLSSILKENKSMRLARLVESFFDFKFELQTGWPKEVDPLNKQHILSYLI
;
A
#
# COMPACT_ATOMS: atom_id res chain seq x y z
N VAL A 1 -11.87 -15.12 -24.43
CA VAL A 1 -11.76 -14.23 -23.26
C VAL A 1 -13.16 -14.06 -22.73
N SER A 2 -13.52 -14.72 -21.62
CA SER A 2 -14.81 -14.51 -20.95
C SER A 2 -14.79 -13.14 -20.28
N GLY A 3 -15.43 -12.15 -20.92
CA GLY A 3 -15.55 -10.80 -20.39
C GLY A 3 -16.53 -10.78 -19.22
N GLN A 4 -16.12 -10.32 -18.05
CA GLN A 4 -17.02 -10.05 -16.94
C GLN A 4 -17.72 -8.71 -17.14
N LYS A 5 -19.03 -8.67 -16.92
CA LYS A 5 -19.84 -7.44 -17.02
C LYS A 5 -19.84 -6.72 -15.68
N ILE A 6 -19.23 -5.53 -15.63
CA ILE A 6 -19.25 -4.67 -14.45
C ILE A 6 -20.31 -3.58 -14.67
N SER A 7 -21.25 -3.45 -13.75
CA SER A 7 -22.31 -2.44 -13.77
C SER A 7 -22.20 -1.55 -12.53
N LEU A 8 -22.26 -0.24 -12.72
CA LEU A 8 -22.24 0.75 -11.65
C LEU A 8 -23.59 1.47 -11.59
N ASN A 9 -24.33 1.25 -10.52
CA ASN A 9 -25.56 1.97 -10.23
C ASN A 9 -25.28 3.04 -9.16
N LYS A 10 -25.46 4.30 -9.52
CA LYS A 10 -25.23 5.43 -8.63
C LYS A 10 -26.52 6.23 -8.48
N THR A 11 -26.99 6.39 -7.24
CA THR A 11 -28.05 7.32 -6.86
C THR A 11 -27.45 8.44 -6.02
N ARG A 12 -28.25 9.45 -5.64
CA ARG A 12 -27.79 10.52 -4.74
C ARG A 12 -27.31 9.98 -3.38
N GLU A 13 -27.89 8.88 -2.90
CA GLU A 13 -27.64 8.34 -1.56
C GLU A 13 -26.74 7.10 -1.55
N LYS A 14 -26.72 6.33 -2.65
CA LYS A 14 -26.02 5.03 -2.67
C LYS A 14 -25.29 4.81 -4.01
N SER A 15 -24.12 4.19 -3.89
CA SER A 15 -23.38 3.64 -5.02
C SER A 15 -23.31 2.12 -4.88
N GLN A 16 -23.69 1.38 -5.89
CA GLN A 16 -23.69 -0.07 -5.92
C GLN A 16 -22.96 -0.57 -7.16
N VAL A 17 -22.06 -1.50 -6.97
CA VAL A 17 -21.35 -2.17 -8.06
C VAL A 17 -21.80 -3.62 -8.13
N LEU A 18 -22.09 -4.06 -9.35
CA LEU A 18 -22.49 -5.42 -9.68
C LEU A 18 -21.47 -6.01 -10.64
N VAL A 19 -21.11 -7.27 -10.45
CA VAL A 19 -20.30 -8.06 -11.40
C VAL A 19 -21.16 -9.24 -11.83
N ASP A 20 -21.40 -9.35 -13.13
CA ASP A 20 -22.31 -10.34 -13.72
C ASP A 20 -23.68 -10.39 -13.02
N GLY A 21 -24.23 -9.19 -12.71
CA GLY A 21 -25.52 -9.03 -12.05
C GLY A 21 -25.51 -9.26 -10.54
N LYS A 22 -24.40 -9.70 -9.92
CA LYS A 22 -24.29 -9.95 -8.50
C LYS A 22 -23.59 -8.79 -7.79
N LYS A 23 -24.12 -8.38 -6.63
CA LYS A 23 -23.52 -7.34 -5.80
C LYS A 23 -22.14 -7.79 -5.29
N ILE A 24 -21.13 -6.93 -5.44
CA ILE A 24 -19.79 -7.22 -4.93
C ILE A 24 -19.72 -7.05 -3.40
N PRO A 25 -18.88 -7.86 -2.72
CA PRO A 25 -18.76 -7.82 -1.26
C PRO A 25 -18.05 -6.55 -0.77
N SER A 26 -17.16 -5.96 -1.56
CA SER A 26 -16.38 -4.79 -1.17
C SER A 26 -15.74 -4.07 -2.36
N ASN A 27 -15.35 -2.81 -2.16
CA ASN A 27 -14.56 -2.06 -3.15
C ASN A 27 -13.17 -2.71 -3.40
N SER A 28 -12.61 -3.38 -2.41
CA SER A 28 -11.36 -4.14 -2.58
C SER A 28 -11.50 -5.29 -3.56
N PHE A 29 -12.68 -5.94 -3.58
CA PHE A 29 -12.98 -6.97 -4.57
C PHE A 29 -13.03 -6.38 -5.99
N LEU A 30 -13.68 -5.23 -6.17
CA LEU A 30 -13.69 -4.53 -7.46
C LEU A 30 -12.27 -4.18 -7.91
N SER A 31 -11.44 -3.66 -7.02
CA SER A 31 -10.06 -3.31 -7.31
C SER A 31 -9.21 -4.51 -7.75
N GLN A 32 -9.55 -5.73 -7.30
CA GLN A 32 -8.88 -6.96 -7.76
C GLN A 32 -9.24 -7.30 -9.20
N LEU A 33 -10.50 -7.08 -9.59
CA LEU A 33 -10.98 -7.38 -10.94
C LEU A 33 -10.55 -6.32 -11.94
N LEU A 34 -10.52 -5.07 -11.51
CA LEU A 34 -10.26 -3.92 -12.36
C LEU A 34 -9.23 -3.00 -11.69
N PRO A 35 -7.93 -3.27 -11.86
CA PRO A 35 -6.87 -2.41 -11.34
C PRO A 35 -6.81 -1.13 -12.17
N ILE A 36 -7.42 -0.05 -11.66
CA ILE A 36 -7.42 1.26 -12.31
C ILE A 36 -6.49 2.19 -11.56
N GLN A 37 -5.55 2.82 -12.27
CA GLN A 37 -4.75 3.92 -11.81
C GLN A 37 -5.13 5.20 -12.56
N ILE A 38 -5.59 6.22 -11.84
CA ILE A 38 -5.94 7.52 -12.43
C ILE A 38 -4.73 8.44 -12.31
N ILE A 39 -4.23 8.90 -13.45
CA ILE A 39 -3.17 9.90 -13.55
C ILE A 39 -3.83 11.20 -14.00
N SER A 40 -3.77 12.24 -13.17
CA SER A 40 -4.36 13.55 -13.46
C SER A 40 -3.38 14.65 -13.06
N PRO A 41 -3.19 15.68 -13.90
CA PRO A 41 -2.32 16.82 -13.57
C PRO A 41 -2.76 17.56 -12.30
N ASP A 42 -4.07 17.65 -12.06
CA ASP A 42 -4.67 18.38 -10.93
C ASP A 42 -4.56 17.66 -9.58
N ARG A 43 -4.30 16.37 -9.61
CA ARG A 43 -4.06 15.61 -8.39
C ARG A 43 -2.56 15.50 -8.24
N GLY A 44 -1.98 16.23 -7.28
CA GLY A 44 -0.56 16.13 -6.93
C GLY A 44 -0.12 14.66 -6.89
N PHE A 45 0.27 14.17 -8.07
CA PHE A 45 0.62 12.77 -8.31
C PHE A 45 1.95 12.47 -7.58
N VAL A 46 2.37 11.23 -7.60
CA VAL A 46 3.53 10.69 -6.84
C VAL A 46 4.75 11.61 -6.83
N VAL A 47 4.99 12.32 -7.94
CA VAL A 47 6.05 13.33 -8.06
C VAL A 47 5.52 14.65 -7.50
N GLY A 48 6.08 15.11 -6.39
CA GLY A 48 5.65 16.36 -5.72
C GLY A 48 4.45 16.20 -4.78
N GLY A 49 3.78 15.04 -4.74
CA GLY A 49 2.64 14.79 -3.87
C GLY A 49 3.01 14.61 -2.40
N ALA A 50 2.02 14.81 -1.51
CA ALA A 50 2.18 14.59 -0.08
C ALA A 50 2.59 13.14 0.24
N PRO A 51 3.34 12.88 1.33
CA PRO A 51 3.79 11.53 1.71
C PRO A 51 2.68 10.49 1.80
N LYS A 52 1.47 10.91 2.16
CA LYS A 52 0.28 10.04 2.20
C LYS A 52 -0.08 9.50 0.81
N LEU A 53 0.00 10.33 -0.24
CA LEU A 53 -0.29 9.93 -1.62
C LEU A 53 0.77 8.96 -2.15
N LYS A 54 2.04 9.23 -1.88
CA LYS A 54 3.16 8.34 -2.24
C LYS A 54 3.00 6.97 -1.60
N ARG A 55 2.67 6.91 -0.31
CA ARG A 55 2.39 5.64 0.39
C ARG A 55 1.18 4.91 -0.20
N SER A 56 0.09 5.62 -0.47
CA SER A 56 -1.11 5.00 -1.06
C SER A 56 -0.83 4.40 -2.44
N TYR A 57 -0.03 5.05 -3.25
CA TYR A 57 0.40 4.53 -4.55
C TYR A 57 1.25 3.27 -4.39
N LEU A 58 2.25 3.30 -3.50
CA LEU A 58 3.10 2.16 -3.20
C LEU A 58 2.26 0.97 -2.69
N ASP A 59 1.39 1.21 -1.73
CA ASP A 59 0.54 0.18 -1.13
C ASP A 59 -0.47 -0.40 -2.14
N TRP A 60 -0.95 0.40 -3.09
CA TRP A 60 -1.76 -0.06 -4.21
C TRP A 60 -0.97 -1.05 -5.09
N GLY A 61 0.27 -0.71 -5.45
CA GLY A 61 1.13 -1.59 -6.24
C GLY A 61 1.48 -2.88 -5.51
N VAL A 62 1.85 -2.80 -4.23
CA VAL A 62 2.10 -3.96 -3.36
C VAL A 62 0.89 -4.88 -3.32
N TYR A 63 -0.32 -4.33 -3.14
CA TYR A 63 -1.56 -5.10 -3.11
C TYR A 63 -1.84 -5.83 -4.43
N HIS A 64 -1.64 -5.19 -5.58
CA HIS A 64 -1.87 -5.83 -6.87
C HIS A 64 -0.82 -6.89 -7.21
N ASN A 65 0.40 -6.74 -6.70
CA ASN A 65 1.44 -7.75 -6.80
C ASN A 65 1.18 -8.95 -5.86
N ASN A 66 0.69 -8.70 -4.64
CA ASN A 66 0.40 -9.73 -3.65
C ASN A 66 -0.92 -9.45 -2.91
N LYS A 67 -2.00 -10.11 -3.35
CA LYS A 67 -3.35 -9.93 -2.79
C LYS A 67 -3.47 -10.29 -1.29
N LYS A 68 -2.57 -11.12 -0.76
CA LYS A 68 -2.56 -11.51 0.67
C LYS A 68 -2.28 -10.31 1.57
N THR A 69 -1.58 -9.29 1.07
CA THR A 69 -1.23 -8.07 1.82
C THR A 69 -2.45 -7.29 2.31
N LEU A 70 -3.63 -7.46 1.68
CA LEU A 70 -4.86 -6.81 2.15
C LEU A 70 -5.19 -7.17 3.60
N LYS A 71 -5.02 -8.44 3.98
CA LYS A 71 -5.25 -8.91 5.36
C LYS A 71 -4.24 -8.28 6.32
N THR A 72 -2.98 -8.22 5.92
CA THR A 72 -1.89 -7.59 6.70
C THR A 72 -2.18 -6.12 6.97
N TYR A 73 -2.57 -5.35 5.93
CA TYR A 73 -2.95 -3.94 6.08
C TYR A 73 -4.20 -3.75 6.95
N ALA A 74 -5.21 -4.63 6.82
CA ALA A 74 -6.41 -4.57 7.65
C ALA A 74 -6.07 -4.83 9.13
N SER A 75 -5.25 -5.85 9.40
CA SER A 75 -4.75 -6.17 10.74
C SER A 75 -3.93 -5.01 11.32
N TYR A 76 -3.01 -4.43 10.54
CA TYR A 76 -2.21 -3.27 10.95
C TYR A 76 -3.10 -2.09 11.38
N LYS A 77 -4.08 -1.72 10.57
CA LYS A 77 -5.02 -0.64 10.90
C LYS A 77 -5.82 -0.93 12.16
N LYS A 78 -6.28 -2.17 12.34
CA LYS A 78 -7.01 -2.59 13.54
C LYS A 78 -6.12 -2.51 14.79
N THR A 79 -4.91 -3.05 14.71
CA THR A 79 -3.91 -3.01 15.81
C THR A 79 -3.58 -1.57 16.20
N LEU A 80 -3.30 -0.71 15.23
CA LEU A 80 -3.01 0.70 15.48
C LEU A 80 -4.20 1.44 16.14
N LYS A 81 -5.44 1.14 15.70
CA LYS A 81 -6.64 1.69 16.33
C LYS A 81 -6.76 1.24 17.79
N ASN A 82 -6.52 -0.04 18.08
CA ASN A 82 -6.59 -0.58 19.44
C ASN A 82 -5.53 0.08 20.33
N ILE A 83 -4.28 0.20 19.87
CA ILE A 83 -3.21 0.89 20.59
C ILE A 83 -3.62 2.33 20.90
N ASN A 84 -4.10 3.09 19.91
CA ASN A 84 -4.54 4.46 20.13
C ASN A 84 -5.69 4.56 21.16
N THR A 85 -6.61 3.60 21.15
CA THR A 85 -7.70 3.54 22.15
C THR A 85 -7.16 3.25 23.54
N ILE A 86 -6.20 2.32 23.69
CA ILE A 86 -5.57 1.97 24.97
C ILE A 86 -4.79 3.16 25.51
N LEU A 87 -4.01 3.85 24.68
CA LEU A 87 -3.22 5.02 25.09
C LEU A 87 -4.08 6.21 25.52
N THR A 88 -5.33 6.29 25.06
CA THR A 88 -6.29 7.33 25.49
C THR A 88 -7.14 6.91 26.68
N SER A 89 -7.09 5.65 27.11
CA SER A 89 -7.80 5.13 28.27
C SER A 89 -6.95 5.23 29.53
N SER A 90 -7.62 5.23 30.70
CA SER A 90 -6.92 5.20 32.00
C SER A 90 -6.28 3.84 32.32
N VAL A 91 -6.59 2.81 31.55
CA VAL A 91 -6.14 1.43 31.80
C VAL A 91 -5.41 0.92 30.57
N GLN A 92 -4.12 0.62 30.73
CA GLN A 92 -3.22 0.17 29.66
C GLN A 92 -3.05 -1.35 29.65
N ILE A 93 -4.15 -2.10 29.72
CA ILE A 93 -4.10 -3.57 29.72
C ILE A 93 -3.70 -4.06 28.30
N HIS A 94 -2.79 -5.04 28.25
CA HIS A 94 -2.34 -5.69 27.01
C HIS A 94 -1.65 -4.79 25.98
N LEU A 95 -1.11 -3.65 26.39
CA LEU A 95 -0.41 -2.75 25.46
C LEU A 95 0.77 -3.45 24.78
N ASP A 96 1.57 -4.20 25.56
CA ASP A 96 2.76 -4.89 25.05
C ASP A 96 2.44 -5.92 23.96
N GLU A 97 1.35 -6.67 24.10
CA GLU A 97 0.91 -7.64 23.08
C GLU A 97 0.52 -6.90 21.79
N TRP A 98 -0.19 -5.79 21.90
CA TRP A 98 -0.55 -4.98 20.73
C TRP A 98 0.67 -4.34 20.06
N LEU A 99 1.65 -3.85 20.83
CA LEU A 99 2.90 -3.32 20.30
C LEU A 99 3.73 -4.41 19.61
N ASN A 100 3.80 -5.61 20.19
CA ASN A 100 4.43 -6.78 19.57
C ASN A 100 3.76 -7.16 18.23
N GLN A 101 2.44 -7.13 18.18
CA GLN A 101 1.68 -7.38 16.95
C GLN A 101 1.95 -6.27 15.91
N LEU A 102 1.95 -5.00 16.33
CA LEU A 102 2.25 -3.86 15.45
C LEU A 102 3.64 -3.99 14.85
N ALA A 103 4.66 -4.30 15.65
CA ALA A 103 6.03 -4.50 15.19
C ALA A 103 6.12 -5.62 14.14
N SER A 104 5.48 -6.76 14.37
CA SER A 104 5.45 -7.87 13.41
C SER A 104 4.80 -7.49 12.08
N LEU A 105 3.65 -6.81 12.13
CA LEU A 105 2.94 -6.34 10.94
C LEU A 105 3.72 -5.26 10.19
N SER A 106 4.45 -4.40 10.91
CA SER A 106 5.32 -3.37 10.32
C SER A 106 6.46 -3.98 9.52
N VAL A 107 7.11 -5.01 10.06
CA VAL A 107 8.15 -5.78 9.33
C VAL A 107 7.57 -6.38 8.04
N GLU A 108 6.42 -7.03 8.13
CA GLU A 108 5.79 -7.67 6.97
C GLU A 108 5.42 -6.65 5.88
N ILE A 109 4.83 -5.52 6.25
CA ILE A 109 4.50 -4.43 5.32
C ILE A 109 5.77 -3.88 4.67
N THR A 110 6.81 -3.61 5.45
CA THR A 110 8.08 -3.08 4.95
C THR A 110 8.74 -4.05 3.97
N LYS A 111 8.78 -5.34 4.30
CA LYS A 111 9.30 -6.39 3.41
C LYS A 111 8.57 -6.44 2.06
N ASN A 112 7.24 -6.40 2.08
CA ASN A 112 6.45 -6.40 0.85
C ASN A 112 6.69 -5.13 0.01
N ARG A 113 6.88 -3.97 0.63
CA ARG A 113 7.21 -2.72 -0.07
C ARG A 113 8.60 -2.78 -0.71
N ILE A 114 9.60 -3.33 -0.01
CA ILE A 114 10.96 -3.51 -0.55
C ILE A 114 10.90 -4.42 -1.78
N ILE A 115 10.30 -5.61 -1.66
CA ILE A 115 10.18 -6.56 -2.77
C ILE A 115 9.50 -5.91 -3.99
N TYR A 116 8.41 -5.16 -3.77
CA TYR A 116 7.72 -4.48 -4.85
C TYR A 116 8.60 -3.41 -5.52
N THR A 117 9.32 -2.61 -4.74
CA THR A 117 10.20 -1.53 -5.24
C THR A 117 11.39 -2.10 -6.02
N GLU A 118 11.97 -3.20 -5.56
CA GLU A 118 13.05 -3.91 -6.26
C GLU A 118 12.56 -4.48 -7.59
N ASN A 119 11.42 -5.15 -7.60
CA ASN A 119 10.81 -5.67 -8.83
C ASN A 119 10.50 -4.55 -9.83
N LEU A 120 9.96 -3.42 -9.37
CA LEU A 120 9.71 -2.26 -10.23
C LEU A 120 11.01 -1.71 -10.81
N SER A 121 12.06 -1.61 -10.00
CA SER A 121 13.38 -1.15 -10.44
C SER A 121 14.00 -2.09 -11.50
N SER A 122 13.84 -3.40 -11.32
CA SER A 122 14.32 -4.41 -12.27
C SER A 122 13.59 -4.29 -13.62
N ILE A 123 12.25 -4.22 -13.59
CA ILE A 123 11.43 -4.06 -14.80
C ILE A 123 11.81 -2.80 -15.56
N LEU A 124 12.07 -1.68 -14.88
CA LEU A 124 12.45 -0.44 -15.51
C LEU A 124 13.86 -0.51 -16.14
N LYS A 125 14.79 -1.21 -15.47
CA LYS A 125 16.13 -1.45 -16.03
C LYS A 125 16.11 -2.36 -17.25
N GLU A 126 15.32 -3.42 -17.22
CA GLU A 126 15.18 -4.40 -18.32
C GLU A 126 14.50 -3.79 -19.54
N ASN A 127 13.51 -2.91 -19.34
CA ASN A 127 12.74 -2.26 -20.40
C ASN A 127 13.42 -1.01 -20.99
N LYS A 128 14.72 -0.81 -20.77
CA LYS A 128 15.52 0.27 -21.38
C LYS A 128 15.45 0.32 -22.92
N SER A 129 15.08 -0.78 -23.55
CA SER A 129 14.87 -0.86 -25.00
C SER A 129 13.55 -0.26 -25.49
N MET A 130 12.60 -0.01 -24.62
CA MET A 130 11.33 0.63 -25.01
C MET A 130 11.55 2.09 -25.41
N ARG A 131 10.88 2.52 -26.48
CA ARG A 131 11.01 3.87 -27.08
C ARG A 131 10.83 5.00 -26.05
N LEU A 132 9.95 4.79 -25.07
CA LEU A 132 9.69 5.75 -23.99
C LEU A 132 10.87 5.81 -23.00
N ALA A 133 11.47 4.67 -22.65
CA ALA A 133 12.62 4.60 -21.76
C ALA A 133 13.83 5.33 -22.35
N ARG A 134 14.09 5.19 -23.66
CA ARG A 134 15.17 5.92 -24.36
C ARG A 134 14.98 7.43 -24.34
N LEU A 135 13.73 7.92 -24.49
CA LEU A 135 13.42 9.34 -24.42
C LEU A 135 13.65 9.89 -23.00
N VAL A 136 13.32 9.10 -21.99
CA VAL A 136 13.45 9.50 -20.58
C VAL A 136 14.90 9.38 -20.11
N GLU A 137 15.64 8.34 -20.49
CA GLU A 137 17.06 8.17 -20.14
C GLU A 137 17.97 9.27 -20.69
N SER A 138 17.60 9.88 -21.83
CA SER A 138 18.36 11.00 -22.36
C SER A 138 18.29 12.26 -21.48
N PHE A 139 17.34 12.32 -20.55
CA PHE A 139 17.09 13.50 -19.71
C PHE A 139 17.26 13.24 -18.20
N PHE A 140 17.09 12.00 -17.71
CA PHE A 140 17.07 11.72 -16.28
C PHE A 140 17.64 10.34 -15.94
N ASP A 141 18.47 10.28 -14.90
CA ASP A 141 18.84 9.04 -14.24
C ASP A 141 17.80 8.75 -13.15
N PHE A 142 17.02 7.68 -13.31
CA PHE A 142 15.98 7.31 -12.37
C PHE A 142 16.50 6.31 -11.34
N LYS A 143 16.44 6.73 -10.07
CA LYS A 143 16.65 5.85 -8.94
C LYS A 143 15.38 5.76 -8.11
N PHE A 144 14.87 4.54 -7.93
CA PHE A 144 13.81 4.26 -6.97
C PHE A 144 14.45 3.90 -5.64
N GLU A 145 14.15 4.68 -4.62
CA GLU A 145 14.60 4.45 -3.26
C GLU A 145 13.39 4.44 -2.32
N LEU A 146 13.23 3.35 -1.58
CA LEU A 146 12.20 3.25 -0.56
C LEU A 146 12.68 3.89 0.75
N GLN A 147 12.07 5.00 1.11
CA GLN A 147 12.20 5.55 2.46
C GLN A 147 11.18 4.89 3.36
N THR A 148 11.63 4.07 4.31
CA THR A 148 10.75 3.27 5.17
C THR A 148 9.97 4.12 6.18
N GLY A 149 10.47 5.32 6.49
CA GLY A 149 9.89 6.22 7.50
C GLY A 149 10.35 5.95 8.92
N TRP A 150 11.14 4.89 9.14
CA TRP A 150 11.79 4.63 10.41
C TRP A 150 13.07 5.45 10.57
N PRO A 151 13.49 5.82 11.80
CA PRO A 151 14.80 6.40 12.06
C PRO A 151 15.92 5.50 11.54
N LYS A 152 17.10 6.09 11.27
CA LYS A 152 18.24 5.36 10.69
C LYS A 152 18.77 4.25 11.61
N GLU A 153 18.57 4.42 12.92
CA GLU A 153 19.00 3.50 13.97
C GLU A 153 18.09 2.27 14.08
N VAL A 154 16.88 2.35 13.51
CA VAL A 154 15.90 1.27 13.53
C VAL A 154 15.99 0.46 12.24
N ASP A 155 16.43 -0.79 12.35
CA ASP A 155 16.30 -1.73 11.24
C ASP A 155 14.82 -2.08 11.03
N PRO A 156 14.21 -1.65 9.90
CA PRO A 156 12.79 -1.82 9.65
C PRO A 156 12.40 -3.27 9.32
N LEU A 157 13.37 -4.17 9.18
CA LEU A 157 13.16 -5.60 9.00
C LEU A 157 13.40 -6.40 10.30
N ASN A 158 13.88 -5.74 11.34
CA ASN A 158 14.09 -6.35 12.65
C ASN A 158 12.94 -5.98 13.60
N LYS A 159 12.14 -7.01 13.97
CA LYS A 159 11.01 -6.83 14.88
C LYS A 159 11.42 -6.24 16.24
N GLN A 160 12.55 -6.68 16.80
CA GLN A 160 13.00 -6.23 18.11
C GLN A 160 13.44 -4.77 18.07
N HIS A 161 14.10 -4.33 17.01
CA HIS A 161 14.45 -2.92 16.83
C HIS A 161 13.20 -2.04 16.72
N ILE A 162 12.19 -2.49 15.96
CA ILE A 162 10.91 -1.77 15.88
C ILE A 162 10.23 -1.73 17.26
N LEU A 163 10.17 -2.86 17.95
CA LEU A 163 9.52 -2.94 19.26
C LEU A 163 10.18 -2.04 20.28
N SER A 164 11.52 -2.05 20.36
CA SER A 164 12.27 -1.18 21.28
C SER A 164 12.12 0.32 20.99
N TYR A 165 11.77 0.68 19.76
CA TYR A 165 11.48 2.07 19.40
C TYR A 165 10.04 2.49 19.75
N LEU A 166 9.10 1.53 19.82
CA LEU A 166 7.68 1.79 20.12
C LEU A 166 7.40 1.88 21.62
N ILE A 167 8.26 1.32 22.48
CA ILE A 167 8.18 1.36 23.94
C ILE A 167 8.87 2.61 24.46
#